data_07299a0bbe4d212585e2da6935698c05
#
_entry.id   07299a0bbe4d212585e2da6935698c05
#
_cell.length_a   1.000
_cell.length_b   1.000
_cell.length_c   1.000
_cell.angle_alpha   90.00
_cell.angle_beta   90.00
_cell.angle_gamma   90.00
#
_symmetry.space_group_name_H-M   'P 1'
#
loop_
_entity.id
_entity.type
_entity.pdbx_description
1 polymer ?
#
loop_
_entity_poly.entity_id
_entity_poly.type
_entity_poly.pdbx_seq_one_letter_code
_entity_poly.pdbx_strand_id
1 'polypeptide(L)'
;MRKRTESEKPTLFEKAVNSLGWAWYSLKLKVSSLFPKREKIAKLGAKRRKDAFFVYGMLLLPLIQFGIFYIGVNINSILMTFQNYVDGEYQWAGFYNFEFVWKDFISQDIFGSVVKNSLLSFVIVQLMSPLILFATYFIYRKFVGYRFFKIMLFLPTIISIVITVTIYKKVCDVAIPAIWSNLFNKSIRGLLSNPDTRYGAVMFFYLWLSFGSLMLMYLGAMNGISDSISEAARLDGASNIQEFIYIVFPMIYPTFSTLFYTSVATIFTNQINLYSLWGISAPPAVMTFGYYLYREVSMAGEARYPGLATLGVMMTLVAAPLTFFFKWLLQKLGPKVN
;
A
#
# COMPACT_ATOMS: atom_id res chain seq x y z
N MET A 1 49.94 -57.91 -4.38
CA MET A 1 48.49 -58.07 -4.27
C MET A 1 48.05 -57.63 -2.88
N ARG A 2 47.54 -56.40 -2.73
CA ARG A 2 46.96 -55.89 -1.48
C ARG A 2 45.46 -55.69 -1.71
N LYS A 3 44.63 -56.44 -0.98
CA LYS A 3 43.15 -56.41 -1.05
C LYS A 3 42.64 -55.04 -0.69
N ARG A 4 41.78 -54.47 -1.54
CA ARG A 4 40.92 -53.34 -1.22
C ARG A 4 39.91 -53.77 -0.16
N THR A 5 39.90 -53.10 0.99
CA THR A 5 38.89 -53.22 2.02
C THR A 5 37.62 -52.53 1.57
N GLU A 6 36.48 -53.18 1.77
CA GLU A 6 35.15 -52.69 1.49
C GLU A 6 34.88 -51.36 2.18
N SER A 7 34.31 -50.39 1.42
CA SER A 7 33.88 -49.10 1.94
C SER A 7 32.66 -49.28 2.83
N GLU A 8 32.81 -49.06 4.12
CA GLU A 8 31.68 -48.90 5.04
C GLU A 8 30.76 -47.81 4.52
N LYS A 9 29.47 -48.11 4.41
CA LYS A 9 28.42 -47.14 4.05
C LYS A 9 28.33 -46.08 5.17
N PRO A 10 28.38 -44.78 4.85
CA PRO A 10 28.37 -43.76 5.87
C PRO A 10 27.12 -43.83 6.72
N THR A 11 27.28 -43.71 8.02
CA THR A 11 26.18 -43.71 9.00
C THR A 11 25.18 -42.56 8.77
N LEU A 12 23.95 -42.71 9.24
CA LEU A 12 22.91 -41.70 9.14
C LEU A 12 23.37 -40.33 9.72
N PHE A 13 24.21 -40.41 10.77
CA PHE A 13 24.80 -39.21 11.40
C PHE A 13 25.82 -38.51 10.49
N GLU A 14 26.70 -39.28 9.81
CA GLU A 14 27.64 -38.72 8.84
C GLU A 14 26.96 -38.12 7.61
N LYS A 15 25.86 -38.74 7.15
CA LYS A 15 25.03 -38.13 6.08
C LYS A 15 24.37 -36.84 6.51
N ALA A 16 23.90 -36.76 7.75
CA ALA A 16 23.31 -35.51 8.30
C ALA A 16 24.36 -34.41 8.47
N VAL A 17 25.54 -34.73 8.99
CA VAL A 17 26.63 -33.77 9.15
C VAL A 17 27.13 -33.26 7.79
N ASN A 18 27.26 -34.17 6.80
CA ASN A 18 27.63 -33.78 5.45
C ASN A 18 26.56 -32.93 4.76
N SER A 19 25.26 -33.25 4.94
CA SER A 19 24.17 -32.43 4.40
C SER A 19 24.10 -31.02 5.02
N LEU A 20 24.34 -30.90 6.33
CA LEU A 20 24.47 -29.61 7.02
C LEU A 20 25.70 -28.83 6.55
N GLY A 21 26.82 -29.53 6.32
CA GLY A 21 28.02 -28.94 5.75
C GLY A 21 27.81 -28.40 4.34
N TRP A 22 27.11 -29.14 3.49
CA TRP A 22 26.74 -28.69 2.15
C TRP A 22 25.72 -27.54 2.17
N ALA A 23 24.74 -27.55 3.06
CA ALA A 23 23.80 -26.46 3.24
C ALA A 23 24.50 -25.18 3.71
N TRP A 24 25.41 -25.28 4.68
CA TRP A 24 26.25 -24.16 5.14
C TRP A 24 27.18 -23.65 4.04
N TYR A 25 27.80 -24.51 3.27
CA TYR A 25 28.67 -24.16 2.15
C TYR A 25 27.87 -23.46 1.02
N SER A 26 26.68 -23.97 0.69
CA SER A 26 25.80 -23.35 -0.31
C SER A 26 25.28 -21.96 0.16
N LEU A 27 24.99 -21.82 1.45
CA LEU A 27 24.60 -20.55 2.05
C LEU A 27 25.75 -19.55 2.04
N LYS A 28 26.96 -20.01 2.36
CA LYS A 28 28.20 -19.21 2.28
C LYS A 28 28.53 -18.77 0.86
N LEU A 29 28.31 -19.64 -0.13
CA LEU A 29 28.45 -19.29 -1.55
C LEU A 29 27.39 -18.28 -1.99
N LYS A 30 26.14 -18.45 -1.56
CA LYS A 30 25.04 -17.55 -1.87
C LYS A 30 25.23 -16.18 -1.22
N VAL A 31 25.70 -16.13 0.02
CA VAL A 31 26.06 -14.88 0.72
C VAL A 31 27.32 -14.25 0.09
N SER A 32 28.33 -15.05 -0.26
CA SER A 32 29.53 -14.52 -0.91
C SER A 32 29.29 -14.02 -2.34
N SER A 33 28.24 -14.51 -3.03
CA SER A 33 27.84 -14.01 -4.35
C SER A 33 27.08 -12.67 -4.27
N LEU A 34 26.49 -12.36 -3.11
CA LEU A 34 25.87 -11.05 -2.85
C LEU A 34 26.91 -9.95 -2.60
N PHE A 35 28.12 -10.33 -2.17
CA PHE A 35 29.21 -9.38 -1.99
C PHE A 35 30.27 -9.61 -3.08
N PRO A 36 30.57 -8.61 -3.91
CA PRO A 36 31.60 -8.74 -4.94
C PRO A 36 32.96 -9.09 -4.29
N LYS A 37 33.62 -10.14 -4.79
CA LYS A 37 34.94 -10.58 -4.26
C LYS A 37 35.88 -9.38 -4.17
N ARG A 38 36.56 -9.25 -3.04
CA ARG A 38 37.53 -8.18 -2.71
C ARG A 38 38.58 -7.94 -3.82
N GLU A 39 38.98 -8.97 -4.54
CA GLU A 39 39.90 -8.87 -5.69
C GLU A 39 39.31 -8.15 -6.92
N LYS A 40 37.99 -8.27 -7.18
CA LYS A 40 37.33 -7.50 -8.25
C LYS A 40 37.24 -6.02 -7.92
N ILE A 41 37.09 -5.66 -6.63
CA ILE A 41 37.07 -4.26 -6.16
C ILE A 41 38.43 -3.61 -6.27
N ALA A 42 39.52 -4.36 -6.02
CA ALA A 42 40.89 -3.87 -6.12
C ALA A 42 41.33 -3.58 -7.57
N LYS A 43 40.75 -4.28 -8.55
CA LYS A 43 41.03 -4.10 -10.00
C LYS A 43 40.11 -3.07 -10.68
N LEU A 44 39.19 -2.48 -9.95
CA LEU A 44 38.36 -1.38 -10.46
C LEU A 44 39.26 -0.12 -10.56
N GLY A 45 39.55 0.33 -11.79
CA GLY A 45 40.33 1.54 -12.01
C GLY A 45 39.79 2.75 -11.21
N ALA A 46 40.64 3.76 -11.01
CA ALA A 46 40.31 4.93 -10.16
C ALA A 46 38.96 5.59 -10.46
N LYS A 47 38.49 5.54 -11.70
CA LYS A 47 37.17 6.04 -12.15
C LYS A 47 36.03 5.21 -11.54
N ARG A 48 36.11 3.87 -11.57
CA ARG A 48 35.12 2.97 -10.97
C ARG A 48 35.06 3.07 -9.42
N ARG A 49 36.19 3.39 -8.78
CA ARG A 49 36.23 3.64 -7.31
C ARG A 49 35.48 4.92 -6.94
N LYS A 50 35.63 5.99 -7.74
CA LYS A 50 34.92 7.23 -7.55
C LYS A 50 33.39 7.03 -7.76
N ASP A 51 33.01 6.27 -8.80
CA ASP A 51 31.61 5.95 -9.08
C ASP A 51 31.00 5.09 -7.95
N ALA A 52 31.75 4.08 -7.47
CA ALA A 52 31.30 3.26 -6.35
C ALA A 52 31.19 4.06 -5.04
N PHE A 53 32.15 4.93 -4.74
CA PHE A 53 32.11 5.81 -3.58
C PHE A 53 30.91 6.76 -3.66
N PHE A 54 30.64 7.33 -4.83
CA PHE A 54 29.46 8.17 -5.08
C PHE A 54 28.15 7.39 -4.83
N VAL A 55 28.02 6.19 -5.40
CA VAL A 55 26.82 5.35 -5.22
C VAL A 55 26.63 4.95 -3.76
N TYR A 56 27.68 4.50 -3.07
CA TYR A 56 27.57 4.15 -1.65
C TYR A 56 27.32 5.37 -0.77
N GLY A 57 27.91 6.52 -1.08
CA GLY A 57 27.63 7.78 -0.39
C GLY A 57 26.19 8.25 -0.55
N MET A 58 25.63 8.11 -1.76
CA MET A 58 24.22 8.42 -2.04
C MET A 58 23.25 7.43 -1.33
N LEU A 59 23.61 6.16 -1.25
CA LEU A 59 22.81 5.15 -0.57
C LEU A 59 22.90 5.22 0.96
N LEU A 60 24.02 5.72 1.51
CA LEU A 60 24.24 5.78 2.96
C LEU A 60 23.15 6.62 3.65
N LEU A 61 22.83 7.78 3.10
CA LEU A 61 21.85 8.70 3.67
C LEU A 61 20.44 8.08 3.74
N PRO A 62 19.86 7.51 2.67
CA PRO A 62 18.60 6.77 2.73
C PRO A 62 18.65 5.57 3.69
N LEU A 63 19.77 4.84 3.76
CA LEU A 63 19.89 3.69 4.66
C LEU A 63 19.93 4.11 6.13
N ILE A 64 20.64 5.18 6.46
CA ILE A 64 20.63 5.76 7.83
C ILE A 64 19.22 6.23 8.17
N GLN A 65 18.58 6.97 7.27
CA GLN A 65 17.20 7.44 7.46
C GLN A 65 16.24 6.25 7.67
N PHE A 66 16.34 5.22 6.86
CA PHE A 66 15.54 4.00 7.02
C PHE A 66 15.81 3.30 8.37
N GLY A 67 17.08 3.18 8.77
CA GLY A 67 17.46 2.58 10.06
C GLY A 67 16.89 3.33 11.25
N ILE A 68 16.99 4.65 11.26
CA ILE A 68 16.51 5.48 12.38
C ILE A 68 14.98 5.57 12.38
N PHE A 69 14.40 6.07 11.28
CA PHE A 69 12.98 6.43 11.26
C PHE A 69 12.05 5.26 10.97
N TYR A 70 12.51 4.24 10.27
CA TYR A 70 11.66 3.09 9.97
C TYR A 70 11.89 1.94 10.94
N ILE A 71 13.14 1.48 11.11
CA ILE A 71 13.42 0.36 12.02
C ILE A 71 13.29 0.81 13.47
N GLY A 72 13.99 1.89 13.87
CA GLY A 72 14.02 2.37 15.25
C GLY A 72 12.65 2.74 15.79
N VAL A 73 11.87 3.52 15.03
CA VAL A 73 10.53 3.95 15.45
C VAL A 73 9.56 2.76 15.51
N ASN A 74 9.59 1.84 14.54
CA ASN A 74 8.69 0.68 14.57
C ASN A 74 9.03 -0.29 15.71
N ILE A 75 10.32 -0.53 15.98
CA ILE A 75 10.72 -1.36 17.14
C ILE A 75 10.23 -0.72 18.43
N ASN A 76 10.42 0.60 18.61
CA ASN A 76 9.93 1.29 19.78
C ASN A 76 8.41 1.19 19.94
N SER A 77 7.66 1.37 18.83
CA SER A 77 6.20 1.23 18.82
C SER A 77 5.77 -0.18 19.21
N ILE A 78 6.49 -1.22 18.74
CA ILE A 78 6.21 -2.61 19.11
C ILE A 78 6.55 -2.84 20.60
N LEU A 79 7.68 -2.35 21.09
CA LEU A 79 8.05 -2.47 22.51
C LEU A 79 7.02 -1.79 23.41
N MET A 80 6.51 -0.63 23.01
CA MET A 80 5.48 0.12 23.74
C MET A 80 4.20 -0.69 23.93
N THR A 81 3.87 -1.64 23.04
CA THR A 81 2.69 -2.50 23.23
C THR A 81 2.77 -3.40 24.46
N PHE A 82 3.97 -3.67 24.94
CA PHE A 82 4.25 -4.48 26.14
C PHE A 82 4.52 -3.63 27.40
N GLN A 83 4.33 -2.32 27.31
CA GLN A 83 4.58 -1.37 28.39
C GLN A 83 3.29 -0.66 28.79
N ASN A 84 3.21 -0.24 30.07
CA ASN A 84 2.20 0.70 30.56
C ASN A 84 2.89 1.97 31.07
N TYR A 85 2.17 3.08 31.04
CA TYR A 85 2.64 4.35 31.57
C TYR A 85 2.07 4.53 33.00
N VAL A 86 2.96 4.44 33.98
CA VAL A 86 2.59 4.53 35.42
C VAL A 86 3.58 5.47 36.09
N ASP A 87 3.09 6.41 36.84
CA ASP A 87 3.87 7.39 37.64
C ASP A 87 4.93 8.17 36.83
N GLY A 88 4.64 8.46 35.53
CA GLY A 88 5.54 9.24 34.67
C GLY A 88 6.55 8.41 33.88
N GLU A 89 6.53 7.08 34.01
CA GLU A 89 7.49 6.18 33.34
C GLU A 89 6.80 5.02 32.63
N TYR A 90 7.46 4.52 31.58
CA TYR A 90 7.01 3.30 30.87
C TYR A 90 7.55 2.06 31.57
N GLN A 91 6.66 1.26 32.15
CA GLN A 91 6.97 0.03 32.86
C GLN A 91 6.51 -1.18 32.04
N TRP A 92 7.24 -2.28 32.14
CA TRP A 92 6.91 -3.52 31.45
C TRP A 92 5.63 -4.15 32.02
N ALA A 93 4.64 -4.36 31.13
CA ALA A 93 3.31 -4.86 31.48
C ALA A 93 2.95 -6.19 30.75
N GLY A 94 3.88 -6.77 30.00
CA GLY A 94 3.63 -8.01 29.25
C GLY A 94 2.50 -7.86 28.24
N PHE A 95 1.53 -8.76 28.27
CA PHE A 95 0.38 -8.77 27.34
C PHE A 95 -0.86 -8.02 27.82
N TYR A 96 -0.74 -7.24 28.91
CA TYR A 96 -1.87 -6.53 29.51
C TYR A 96 -2.63 -5.65 28.51
N ASN A 97 -1.90 -4.88 27.66
CA ASN A 97 -2.55 -4.00 26.68
C ASN A 97 -3.32 -4.77 25.59
N PHE A 98 -2.87 -5.97 25.23
CA PHE A 98 -3.59 -6.82 24.27
C PHE A 98 -4.91 -7.31 24.85
N GLU A 99 -4.93 -7.72 26.12
CA GLU A 99 -6.14 -8.12 26.81
C GLU A 99 -7.10 -6.94 27.01
N PHE A 100 -6.59 -5.79 27.44
CA PHE A 100 -7.36 -4.56 27.60
C PHE A 100 -8.01 -4.12 26.28
N VAL A 101 -7.22 -4.01 25.19
CA VAL A 101 -7.73 -3.62 23.87
C VAL A 101 -8.77 -4.62 23.38
N TRP A 102 -8.55 -5.91 23.59
CA TRP A 102 -9.50 -6.95 23.18
C TRP A 102 -10.84 -6.83 23.92
N LYS A 103 -10.82 -6.61 25.22
CA LYS A 103 -12.04 -6.53 26.03
C LYS A 103 -12.76 -5.20 25.92
N ASP A 104 -12.03 -4.08 25.97
CA ASP A 104 -12.64 -2.76 26.08
C ASP A 104 -12.86 -2.08 24.73
N PHE A 105 -11.89 -2.19 23.80
CA PHE A 105 -12.01 -1.48 22.54
C PHE A 105 -12.80 -2.26 21.49
N ILE A 106 -12.54 -3.55 21.32
CA ILE A 106 -13.22 -4.39 20.30
C ILE A 106 -14.71 -4.54 20.62
N SER A 107 -15.10 -4.49 21.89
CA SER A 107 -16.51 -4.52 22.31
C SER A 107 -17.28 -3.22 22.07
N GLN A 108 -16.61 -2.12 21.74
CA GLN A 108 -17.27 -0.84 21.49
C GLN A 108 -17.88 -0.78 20.09
N ASP A 109 -19.06 -0.19 19.95
CA ASP A 109 -19.74 0.02 18.65
C ASP A 109 -18.91 0.78 17.63
N ILE A 110 -18.04 1.68 18.11
CA ILE A 110 -17.15 2.47 17.25
C ILE A 110 -16.14 1.57 16.50
N PHE A 111 -15.63 0.50 17.14
CA PHE A 111 -14.69 -0.42 16.51
C PHE A 111 -15.31 -1.07 15.26
N GLY A 112 -16.50 -1.64 15.38
CA GLY A 112 -17.23 -2.24 14.27
C GLY A 112 -17.44 -1.25 13.12
N SER A 113 -17.78 0.00 13.46
CA SER A 113 -18.01 1.06 12.47
C SER A 113 -16.74 1.46 11.72
N VAL A 114 -15.60 1.68 12.41
CA VAL A 114 -14.35 2.10 11.77
C VAL A 114 -13.71 0.98 10.93
N VAL A 115 -13.80 -0.27 11.38
CA VAL A 115 -13.36 -1.44 10.62
C VAL A 115 -14.21 -1.63 9.38
N LYS A 116 -15.54 -1.58 9.51
CA LYS A 116 -16.47 -1.65 8.39
C LYS A 116 -16.17 -0.58 7.35
N ASN A 117 -16.01 0.67 7.75
CA ASN A 117 -15.72 1.77 6.83
C ASN A 117 -14.37 1.60 6.13
N SER A 118 -13.35 1.08 6.83
CA SER A 118 -12.05 0.75 6.22
C SER A 118 -12.17 -0.34 5.15
N LEU A 119 -12.89 -1.40 5.45
CA LEU A 119 -13.14 -2.49 4.50
C LEU A 119 -13.99 -2.03 3.32
N LEU A 120 -15.05 -1.25 3.56
CA LEU A 120 -15.91 -0.73 2.50
C LEU A 120 -15.14 0.21 1.56
N SER A 121 -14.31 1.10 2.10
CA SER A 121 -13.50 2.00 1.28
C SER A 121 -12.52 1.22 0.39
N PHE A 122 -11.90 0.17 0.91
CA PHE A 122 -11.06 -0.74 0.13
C PHE A 122 -11.87 -1.43 -0.98
N VAL A 123 -12.98 -2.09 -0.63
CA VAL A 123 -13.81 -2.83 -1.59
C VAL A 123 -14.31 -1.93 -2.71
N ILE A 124 -14.78 -0.71 -2.39
CA ILE A 124 -15.28 0.23 -3.38
C ILE A 124 -14.19 0.62 -4.38
N VAL A 125 -12.95 0.89 -3.92
CA VAL A 125 -11.82 1.19 -4.82
C VAL A 125 -11.47 -0.01 -5.69
N GLN A 126 -11.47 -1.23 -5.13
CA GLN A 126 -11.18 -2.43 -5.92
C GLN A 126 -12.27 -2.71 -6.97
N LEU A 127 -13.55 -2.48 -6.65
CA LEU A 127 -14.64 -2.59 -7.62
C LEU A 127 -14.54 -1.56 -8.74
N MET A 128 -13.97 -0.37 -8.47
CA MET A 128 -13.72 0.66 -9.48
C MET A 128 -12.43 0.42 -10.29
N SER A 129 -11.56 -0.46 -9.85
CA SER A 129 -10.27 -0.73 -10.51
C SER A 129 -10.39 -1.14 -11.98
N PRO A 130 -11.32 -2.02 -12.41
CA PRO A 130 -11.52 -2.33 -13.82
C PRO A 130 -11.91 -1.11 -14.65
N LEU A 131 -12.76 -0.23 -14.10
CA LEU A 131 -13.16 1.02 -14.75
C LEU A 131 -11.97 1.97 -14.91
N ILE A 132 -11.15 2.09 -13.87
CA ILE A 132 -9.92 2.91 -13.89
C ILE A 132 -8.94 2.38 -14.95
N LEU A 133 -8.74 1.06 -15.01
CA LEU A 133 -7.90 0.41 -16.03
C LEU A 133 -8.39 0.68 -17.44
N PHE A 134 -9.70 0.52 -17.67
CA PHE A 134 -10.31 0.77 -18.97
C PHE A 134 -10.22 2.26 -19.38
N ALA A 135 -10.49 3.18 -18.46
CA ALA A 135 -10.33 4.61 -18.70
C ALA A 135 -8.86 4.99 -18.97
N THR A 136 -7.92 4.34 -18.27
CA THR A 136 -6.49 4.52 -18.55
C THR A 136 -6.11 4.03 -19.94
N TYR A 137 -6.63 2.87 -20.36
CA TYR A 137 -6.41 2.34 -21.70
C TYR A 137 -6.96 3.28 -22.77
N PHE A 138 -8.16 3.86 -22.55
CA PHE A 138 -8.72 4.88 -23.42
C PHE A 138 -7.74 6.06 -23.65
N ILE A 139 -7.11 6.54 -22.59
CA ILE A 139 -6.14 7.64 -22.65
C ILE A 139 -4.84 7.19 -23.31
N TYR A 140 -4.36 5.99 -22.98
CA TYR A 140 -3.15 5.38 -23.58
C TYR A 140 -3.26 5.27 -25.10
N ARG A 141 -4.42 4.82 -25.58
CA ARG A 141 -4.71 4.68 -27.03
C ARG A 141 -5.02 6.01 -27.74
N LYS A 142 -5.03 7.12 -26.99
CA LYS A 142 -5.32 8.47 -27.52
C LYS A 142 -6.62 8.54 -28.30
N PHE A 143 -7.69 7.87 -27.84
CA PHE A 143 -9.02 7.98 -28.45
C PHE A 143 -9.52 9.43 -28.47
N VAL A 144 -10.53 9.69 -29.30
CA VAL A 144 -11.10 11.05 -29.45
C VAL A 144 -11.49 11.60 -28.07
N GLY A 145 -11.05 12.82 -27.73
CA GLY A 145 -11.32 13.45 -26.44
C GLY A 145 -10.35 13.09 -25.32
N TYR A 146 -9.37 12.20 -25.52
CA TYR A 146 -8.45 11.74 -24.45
C TYR A 146 -7.76 12.87 -23.70
N ARG A 147 -7.44 14.00 -24.37
CA ARG A 147 -6.77 15.16 -23.73
C ARG A 147 -7.66 15.79 -22.67
N PHE A 148 -8.95 15.95 -22.99
CA PHE A 148 -9.93 16.49 -22.06
C PHE A 148 -10.10 15.58 -20.85
N PHE A 149 -10.36 14.29 -21.08
CA PHE A 149 -10.49 13.31 -19.98
C PHE A 149 -9.22 13.18 -19.15
N LYS A 150 -8.05 13.20 -19.79
CA LYS A 150 -6.78 13.19 -19.09
C LYS A 150 -6.66 14.37 -18.12
N ILE A 151 -6.94 15.60 -18.59
CA ILE A 151 -6.87 16.79 -17.75
C ILE A 151 -7.88 16.72 -16.61
N MET A 152 -9.14 16.39 -16.89
CA MET A 152 -10.21 16.32 -15.89
C MET A 152 -9.94 15.30 -14.78
N LEU A 153 -9.39 14.14 -15.14
CA LEU A 153 -9.09 13.06 -14.18
C LEU A 153 -7.79 13.29 -13.41
N PHE A 154 -6.81 13.99 -14.00
CA PHE A 154 -5.56 14.33 -13.30
C PHE A 154 -5.65 15.59 -12.47
N LEU A 155 -6.54 16.52 -12.81
CA LEU A 155 -6.62 17.83 -12.16
C LEU A 155 -6.67 17.74 -10.63
N PRO A 156 -7.47 16.85 -10.00
CA PRO A 156 -7.55 16.73 -8.55
C PRO A 156 -6.25 16.29 -7.90
N THR A 157 -5.40 15.54 -8.62
CA THR A 157 -4.12 15.04 -8.08
C THR A 157 -2.98 16.03 -8.20
N ILE A 158 -3.11 17.03 -9.06
CA ILE A 158 -2.10 18.06 -9.28
C ILE A 158 -2.33 19.26 -8.32
N ILE A 159 -3.59 19.56 -8.04
CA ILE A 159 -3.95 20.68 -7.15
C ILE A 159 -3.67 20.30 -5.69
N SER A 160 -3.24 21.26 -4.88
CA SER A 160 -3.09 21.05 -3.44
C SER A 160 -4.36 20.46 -2.82
N ILE A 161 -4.22 19.42 -2.00
CA ILE A 161 -5.34 18.76 -1.33
C ILE A 161 -6.19 19.75 -0.52
N VAL A 162 -5.58 20.76 0.09
CA VAL A 162 -6.30 21.79 0.88
C VAL A 162 -7.24 22.61 0.00
N ILE A 163 -6.79 22.99 -1.20
CA ILE A 163 -7.61 23.72 -2.17
C ILE A 163 -8.73 22.81 -2.68
N THR A 164 -8.39 21.58 -3.08
CA THR A 164 -9.36 20.61 -3.60
C THR A 164 -10.46 20.32 -2.57
N VAL A 165 -10.10 20.11 -1.32
CA VAL A 165 -11.05 19.91 -0.20
C VAL A 165 -11.93 21.14 0.00
N THR A 166 -11.33 22.34 -0.03
CA THR A 166 -12.09 23.58 0.16
C THR A 166 -13.12 23.78 -0.94
N ILE A 167 -12.75 23.55 -2.20
CA ILE A 167 -13.66 23.61 -3.34
C ILE A 167 -14.75 22.54 -3.19
N TYR A 168 -14.35 21.30 -2.87
CA TYR A 168 -15.30 20.19 -2.73
C TYR A 168 -16.36 20.45 -1.65
N LYS A 169 -15.94 20.95 -0.48
CA LYS A 169 -16.87 21.33 0.60
C LYS A 169 -17.85 22.42 0.15
N LYS A 170 -17.36 23.44 -0.57
CA LYS A 170 -18.21 24.49 -1.12
C LYS A 170 -19.20 23.95 -2.16
N VAL A 171 -18.77 23.03 -3.02
CA VAL A 171 -19.65 22.37 -3.98
C VAL A 171 -20.72 21.56 -3.25
N CYS A 172 -20.33 20.70 -2.30
CA CYS A 172 -21.26 19.80 -1.60
C CYS A 172 -22.25 20.52 -0.68
N ASP A 173 -21.78 21.52 0.06
CA ASP A 173 -22.59 22.12 1.12
C ASP A 173 -23.22 23.47 0.74
N VAL A 174 -22.79 24.09 -0.38
CA VAL A 174 -23.33 25.39 -0.84
C VAL A 174 -23.88 25.30 -2.26
N ALA A 175 -23.06 24.92 -3.25
CA ALA A 175 -23.46 24.98 -4.65
C ALA A 175 -24.58 23.97 -5.00
N ILE A 176 -24.42 22.72 -4.61
CA ILE A 176 -25.44 21.67 -4.89
C ILE A 176 -26.79 22.02 -4.22
N PRO A 177 -26.88 22.37 -2.93
CA PRO A 177 -28.11 22.83 -2.32
C PRO A 177 -28.75 24.03 -3.01
N ALA A 178 -27.95 25.04 -3.39
CA ALA A 178 -28.47 26.22 -4.09
C ALA A 178 -29.02 25.88 -5.48
N ILE A 179 -28.30 25.07 -6.28
CA ILE A 179 -28.76 24.60 -7.58
C ILE A 179 -30.08 23.80 -7.43
N TRP A 180 -30.12 22.90 -6.44
CA TRP A 180 -31.31 22.07 -6.16
C TRP A 180 -32.52 22.93 -5.79
N SER A 181 -32.31 23.92 -4.90
CA SER A 181 -33.36 24.83 -4.49
C SER A 181 -33.95 25.63 -5.68
N ASN A 182 -33.05 26.10 -6.57
CA ASN A 182 -33.48 26.87 -7.75
C ASN A 182 -34.20 26.01 -8.79
N LEU A 183 -33.82 24.73 -8.95
CA LEU A 183 -34.45 23.86 -9.96
C LEU A 183 -35.78 23.24 -9.48
N PHE A 184 -35.84 22.87 -8.20
CA PHE A 184 -36.93 22.07 -7.66
C PHE A 184 -37.78 22.83 -6.61
N ASN A 185 -37.48 24.09 -6.29
CA ASN A 185 -38.13 24.87 -5.23
C ASN A 185 -38.15 24.15 -3.87
N LYS A 186 -37.15 23.32 -3.57
CA LYS A 186 -37.00 22.56 -2.32
C LYS A 186 -35.60 22.76 -1.76
N SER A 187 -35.50 23.14 -0.49
CA SER A 187 -34.22 23.22 0.19
C SER A 187 -33.75 21.81 0.61
N ILE A 188 -32.47 21.52 0.37
CA ILE A 188 -31.81 20.34 0.88
C ILE A 188 -30.63 20.76 1.74
N ARG A 189 -30.25 19.90 2.71
CA ARG A 189 -29.01 20.08 3.46
C ARG A 189 -27.81 19.77 2.57
N GLY A 190 -26.66 20.38 2.88
CA GLY A 190 -25.40 20.06 2.23
C GLY A 190 -25.07 18.57 2.33
N LEU A 191 -24.47 18.03 1.28
CA LEU A 191 -24.19 16.58 1.19
C LEU A 191 -23.24 16.08 2.28
N LEU A 192 -22.26 16.89 2.69
CA LEU A 192 -21.33 16.55 3.78
C LEU A 192 -21.94 16.82 5.16
N SER A 193 -22.89 17.77 5.23
CA SER A 193 -23.57 18.14 6.46
C SER A 193 -24.76 17.20 6.79
N ASN A 194 -25.34 16.55 5.78
CA ASN A 194 -26.45 15.61 5.97
C ASN A 194 -25.92 14.20 6.32
N PRO A 195 -26.33 13.58 7.45
CA PRO A 195 -25.93 12.25 7.85
C PRO A 195 -26.17 11.17 6.77
N ASP A 196 -27.28 11.25 6.04
CA ASP A 196 -27.70 10.23 5.07
C ASP A 196 -26.85 10.23 3.80
N THR A 197 -26.34 11.38 3.38
CA THR A 197 -25.56 11.53 2.14
C THR A 197 -24.06 11.66 2.39
N ARG A 198 -23.66 11.97 3.63
CA ARG A 198 -22.28 12.25 4.02
C ARG A 198 -21.30 11.15 3.63
N TYR A 199 -21.64 9.89 3.94
CA TYR A 199 -20.75 8.77 3.64
C TYR A 199 -20.53 8.64 2.13
N GLY A 200 -21.60 8.75 1.33
CA GLY A 200 -21.50 8.74 -0.14
C GLY A 200 -20.65 9.88 -0.69
N ALA A 201 -20.80 11.09 -0.14
CA ALA A 201 -19.99 12.24 -0.53
C ALA A 201 -18.50 12.03 -0.21
N VAL A 202 -18.17 11.49 0.96
CA VAL A 202 -16.78 11.15 1.34
C VAL A 202 -16.20 10.09 0.40
N MET A 203 -16.96 9.03 0.12
CA MET A 203 -16.53 7.97 -0.79
C MET A 203 -16.33 8.48 -2.21
N PHE A 204 -17.20 9.33 -2.71
CA PHE A 204 -17.02 9.95 -4.01
C PHE A 204 -15.73 10.79 -4.08
N PHE A 205 -15.48 11.61 -3.06
CA PHE A 205 -14.24 12.40 -2.99
C PHE A 205 -12.98 11.52 -2.99
N TYR A 206 -13.00 10.49 -2.17
CA TYR A 206 -11.88 9.53 -2.08
C TYR A 206 -11.66 8.79 -3.40
N LEU A 207 -12.74 8.32 -4.04
CA LEU A 207 -12.67 7.67 -5.36
C LEU A 207 -12.14 8.60 -6.44
N TRP A 208 -12.62 9.85 -6.47
CA TRP A 208 -12.18 10.83 -7.45
C TRP A 208 -10.68 11.10 -7.37
N LEU A 209 -10.14 11.28 -6.17
CA LEU A 209 -8.70 11.42 -5.96
C LEU A 209 -7.93 10.14 -6.29
N SER A 210 -8.44 8.98 -5.85
CA SER A 210 -7.81 7.69 -6.10
C SER A 210 -7.79 7.36 -7.59
N PHE A 211 -8.81 7.75 -8.32
CA PHE A 211 -8.92 7.53 -9.77
C PHE A 211 -7.73 8.15 -10.51
N GLY A 212 -7.44 9.42 -10.28
CA GLY A 212 -6.32 10.11 -10.91
C GLY A 212 -4.96 9.50 -10.57
N SER A 213 -4.76 9.16 -9.30
CA SER A 213 -3.50 8.58 -8.82
C SER A 213 -3.24 7.17 -9.40
N LEU A 214 -4.24 6.29 -9.38
CA LEU A 214 -4.14 4.93 -9.96
C LEU A 214 -3.98 4.98 -11.48
N MET A 215 -4.73 5.87 -12.14
CA MET A 215 -4.62 6.06 -13.58
C MET A 215 -3.20 6.46 -14.00
N LEU A 216 -2.52 7.32 -13.21
CA LEU A 216 -1.13 7.71 -13.48
C LEU A 216 -0.19 6.51 -13.44
N MET A 217 -0.34 5.64 -12.43
CA MET A 217 0.48 4.44 -12.27
C MET A 217 0.26 3.45 -13.42
N TYR A 218 -1.01 3.19 -13.78
CA TYR A 218 -1.34 2.30 -14.89
C TYR A 218 -0.90 2.87 -16.25
N LEU A 219 -1.06 4.19 -16.46
CA LEU A 219 -0.61 4.84 -17.69
C LEU A 219 0.92 4.76 -17.84
N GLY A 220 1.65 4.91 -16.73
CA GLY A 220 3.10 4.71 -16.72
C GLY A 220 3.50 3.29 -17.15
N ALA A 221 2.81 2.28 -16.63
CA ALA A 221 3.03 0.88 -16.99
C ALA A 221 2.67 0.60 -18.45
N MET A 222 1.52 1.13 -18.95
CA MET A 222 1.10 0.97 -20.36
C MET A 222 2.07 1.64 -21.31
N ASN A 223 2.61 2.81 -20.99
CA ASN A 223 3.61 3.50 -21.81
C ASN A 223 4.95 2.76 -21.90
N GLY A 224 5.20 1.77 -21.05
CA GLY A 224 6.35 0.88 -21.15
C GLY A 224 6.19 -0.25 -22.16
N ILE A 225 4.99 -0.44 -22.73
CA ILE A 225 4.72 -1.44 -23.76
C ILE A 225 5.24 -0.93 -25.10
N SER A 226 5.98 -1.77 -25.85
CA SER A 226 6.49 -1.40 -27.16
C SER A 226 5.34 -1.18 -28.17
N ASP A 227 5.41 -0.09 -28.92
CA ASP A 227 4.42 0.22 -29.96
C ASP A 227 4.32 -0.90 -31.01
N SER A 228 5.43 -1.62 -31.29
CA SER A 228 5.46 -2.74 -32.24
C SER A 228 4.52 -3.88 -31.88
N ILE A 229 4.29 -4.11 -30.56
CA ILE A 229 3.34 -5.14 -30.09
C ILE A 229 1.89 -4.74 -30.42
N SER A 230 1.56 -3.47 -30.18
CA SER A 230 0.24 -2.92 -30.52
C SER A 230 0.00 -2.88 -32.05
N GLU A 231 1.04 -2.59 -32.83
CA GLU A 231 0.96 -2.59 -34.27
C GLU A 231 0.77 -4.00 -34.85
N ALA A 232 1.51 -4.99 -34.33
CA ALA A 232 1.35 -6.39 -34.72
C ALA A 232 -0.08 -6.89 -34.43
N ALA A 233 -0.62 -6.60 -33.24
CA ALA A 233 -1.98 -6.97 -32.88
C ALA A 233 -3.03 -6.39 -33.86
N ARG A 234 -2.83 -5.16 -34.32
CA ARG A 234 -3.73 -4.53 -35.28
C ARG A 234 -3.63 -5.16 -36.65
N LEU A 235 -2.42 -5.55 -37.09
CA LEU A 235 -2.21 -6.25 -38.36
C LEU A 235 -2.89 -7.63 -38.32
N ASP A 236 -2.93 -8.28 -37.16
CA ASP A 236 -3.64 -9.54 -36.90
C ASP A 236 -5.17 -9.34 -36.78
N GLY A 237 -5.68 -8.11 -36.90
CA GLY A 237 -7.12 -7.80 -36.83
C GLY A 237 -7.71 -7.76 -35.43
N ALA A 238 -6.90 -7.66 -34.38
CA ALA A 238 -7.41 -7.57 -33.01
C ALA A 238 -8.20 -6.26 -32.78
N SER A 239 -9.40 -6.39 -32.21
CA SER A 239 -10.18 -5.25 -31.76
C SER A 239 -9.52 -4.59 -30.55
N ASN A 240 -9.86 -3.32 -30.24
CA ASN A 240 -9.32 -2.61 -29.08
C ASN A 240 -9.57 -3.33 -27.75
N ILE A 241 -10.73 -4.00 -27.60
CA ILE A 241 -11.06 -4.77 -26.39
C ILE A 241 -10.19 -6.03 -26.32
N GLN A 242 -9.98 -6.72 -27.43
CA GLN A 242 -9.08 -7.88 -27.49
C GLN A 242 -7.64 -7.50 -27.19
N GLU A 243 -7.14 -6.40 -27.77
CA GLU A 243 -5.82 -5.86 -27.46
C GLU A 243 -5.70 -5.54 -25.94
N PHE A 244 -6.71 -4.89 -25.36
CA PHE A 244 -6.70 -4.60 -23.93
C PHE A 244 -6.64 -5.86 -23.08
N ILE A 245 -7.51 -6.83 -23.32
CA ILE A 245 -7.65 -8.02 -22.46
C ILE A 245 -6.49 -9.01 -22.63
N TYR A 246 -6.05 -9.24 -23.88
CA TYR A 246 -5.10 -10.30 -24.17
C TYR A 246 -3.64 -9.84 -24.26
N ILE A 247 -3.40 -8.53 -24.41
CA ILE A 247 -2.05 -7.98 -24.55
C ILE A 247 -1.73 -6.98 -23.47
N VAL A 248 -2.48 -5.87 -23.41
CA VAL A 248 -2.15 -4.76 -22.49
C VAL A 248 -2.31 -5.16 -21.04
N PHE A 249 -3.44 -5.74 -20.64
CA PHE A 249 -3.69 -6.13 -19.27
C PHE A 249 -2.70 -7.19 -18.74
N PRO A 250 -2.39 -8.28 -19.46
CA PRO A 250 -1.35 -9.20 -19.05
C PRO A 250 0.02 -8.54 -18.88
N MET A 251 0.41 -7.62 -19.73
CA MET A 251 1.70 -6.93 -19.65
C MET A 251 1.79 -5.98 -18.45
N ILE A 252 0.70 -5.32 -18.08
CA ILE A 252 0.65 -4.43 -16.90
C ILE A 252 0.24 -5.16 -15.62
N TYR A 253 -0.07 -6.46 -15.69
CA TYR A 253 -0.51 -7.25 -14.55
C TYR A 253 0.42 -7.20 -13.34
N PRO A 254 1.75 -7.17 -13.47
CA PRO A 254 2.67 -6.97 -12.34
C PRO A 254 2.41 -5.66 -11.61
N THR A 255 2.10 -4.58 -12.34
CA THR A 255 1.75 -3.27 -11.75
C THR A 255 0.39 -3.34 -11.06
N PHE A 256 -0.62 -3.93 -11.72
CA PHE A 256 -1.95 -4.13 -11.13
C PHE A 256 -1.87 -4.92 -9.82
N SER A 257 -1.20 -6.07 -9.82
CA SER A 257 -1.08 -6.92 -8.65
C SER A 257 -0.32 -6.22 -7.52
N THR A 258 0.73 -5.43 -7.85
CA THR A 258 1.47 -4.63 -6.87
C THR A 258 0.58 -3.59 -6.21
N LEU A 259 -0.17 -2.82 -6.98
CA LEU A 259 -1.09 -1.81 -6.45
C LEU A 259 -2.22 -2.45 -5.64
N PHE A 260 -2.71 -3.62 -6.06
CA PHE A 260 -3.74 -4.35 -5.34
C PHE A 260 -3.27 -4.80 -3.96
N TYR A 261 -2.16 -5.57 -3.85
CA TYR A 261 -1.73 -6.04 -2.52
C TYR A 261 -1.17 -4.90 -1.65
N THR A 262 -0.66 -3.82 -2.23
CA THR A 262 -0.31 -2.61 -1.47
C THR A 262 -1.56 -1.96 -0.88
N SER A 263 -2.68 -1.92 -1.61
CA SER A 263 -3.94 -1.40 -1.07
C SER A 263 -4.51 -2.30 0.05
N VAL A 264 -4.30 -3.62 -0.03
CA VAL A 264 -4.61 -4.55 1.08
C VAL A 264 -3.76 -4.22 2.32
N ALA A 265 -2.45 -4.00 2.14
CA ALA A 265 -1.56 -3.65 3.24
C ALA A 265 -1.96 -2.35 3.97
N THR A 266 -2.61 -1.43 3.25
CA THR A 266 -3.01 -0.12 3.78
C THR A 266 -4.47 -0.04 4.21
N ILE A 267 -5.25 -1.13 4.24
CA ILE A 267 -6.68 -1.12 4.59
C ILE A 267 -6.92 -0.39 5.93
N PHE A 268 -6.14 -0.71 6.95
CA PHE A 268 -6.31 -0.16 8.29
C PHE A 268 -5.49 1.11 8.57
N THR A 269 -4.67 1.57 7.63
CA THR A 269 -3.91 2.83 7.77
C THR A 269 -4.45 3.96 6.93
N ASN A 270 -5.34 3.65 5.97
CA ASN A 270 -5.91 4.63 5.07
C ASN A 270 -6.94 5.52 5.78
N GLN A 271 -6.72 6.82 5.71
CA GLN A 271 -7.60 7.85 6.31
C GLN A 271 -8.68 8.35 5.33
N ILE A 272 -8.69 7.92 4.07
CA ILE A 272 -9.62 8.40 3.02
C ILE A 272 -9.80 9.93 2.96
N ASN A 273 -8.74 10.68 3.22
CA ASN A 273 -8.69 12.15 3.29
C ASN A 273 -9.59 12.81 4.35
N LEU A 274 -10.05 12.07 5.37
CA LEU A 274 -10.91 12.61 6.43
C LEU A 274 -10.22 13.73 7.22
N TYR A 275 -8.92 13.60 7.45
CA TYR A 275 -8.17 14.68 8.11
C TYR A 275 -8.18 15.97 7.28
N SER A 276 -8.01 15.88 5.99
CA SER A 276 -8.09 17.04 5.09
C SER A 276 -9.49 17.66 5.08
N LEU A 277 -10.55 16.82 5.18
CA LEU A 277 -11.94 17.28 5.21
C LEU A 277 -12.34 17.93 6.55
N TRP A 278 -11.97 17.36 7.69
CA TRP A 278 -12.47 17.80 9.00
C TRP A 278 -11.41 17.98 10.09
N GLY A 279 -10.11 17.86 9.77
CA GLY A 279 -9.08 17.82 10.80
C GLY A 279 -9.31 16.64 11.74
N ILE A 280 -9.33 16.89 13.05
CA ILE A 280 -9.58 15.88 14.09
C ILE A 280 -11.09 15.70 14.40
N SER A 281 -11.99 16.45 13.73
CA SER A 281 -13.42 16.54 14.07
C SER A 281 -14.33 15.80 13.09
N ALA A 282 -13.85 14.78 12.38
CA ALA A 282 -14.69 14.00 11.48
C ALA A 282 -15.82 13.28 12.26
N PRO A 283 -17.03 13.20 11.68
CA PRO A 283 -18.14 12.48 12.30
C PRO A 283 -17.85 10.99 12.45
N PRO A 284 -18.19 10.33 13.58
CA PRO A 284 -17.90 8.91 13.82
C PRO A 284 -18.39 7.97 12.71
N ALA A 285 -19.56 8.27 12.13
CA ALA A 285 -20.17 7.46 11.07
C ALA A 285 -19.33 7.28 9.80
N VAL A 286 -18.35 8.16 9.54
CA VAL A 286 -17.49 8.09 8.35
C VAL A 286 -16.05 7.73 8.66
N MET A 287 -15.68 7.61 9.93
CA MET A 287 -14.31 7.33 10.34
C MET A 287 -13.86 5.96 9.83
N THR A 288 -12.66 5.92 9.26
CA THR A 288 -11.91 4.68 9.03
C THR A 288 -11.02 4.40 10.25
N PHE A 289 -10.53 3.17 10.36
CA PHE A 289 -9.61 2.80 11.44
C PHE A 289 -8.33 3.64 11.42
N GLY A 290 -7.74 3.87 10.24
CA GLY A 290 -6.55 4.70 10.10
C GLY A 290 -6.76 6.15 10.54
N TYR A 291 -7.92 6.73 10.22
CA TYR A 291 -8.26 8.06 10.72
C TYR A 291 -8.54 8.05 12.23
N TYR A 292 -9.26 7.06 12.73
CA TYR A 292 -9.54 6.91 14.15
C TYR A 292 -8.24 6.83 14.96
N LEU A 293 -7.32 5.95 14.57
CA LEU A 293 -6.03 5.80 15.25
C LEU A 293 -5.22 7.11 15.21
N TYR A 294 -5.16 7.77 14.06
CA TYR A 294 -4.47 9.05 13.91
C TYR A 294 -5.07 10.13 14.84
N ARG A 295 -6.40 10.25 14.86
CA ARG A 295 -7.11 11.18 15.73
C ARG A 295 -6.81 10.91 17.21
N GLU A 296 -6.94 9.65 17.64
CA GLU A 296 -6.69 9.27 19.03
C GLU A 296 -5.24 9.56 19.46
N VAL A 297 -4.25 9.23 18.60
CA VAL A 297 -2.84 9.56 18.85
C VAL A 297 -2.62 11.07 18.94
N SER A 298 -3.29 11.85 18.09
CA SER A 298 -3.15 13.32 18.08
C SER A 298 -3.75 14.00 19.31
N MET A 299 -4.71 13.34 19.98
CA MET A 299 -5.40 13.84 21.17
C MET A 299 -4.95 13.17 22.47
N ALA A 300 -4.15 12.11 22.38
CA ALA A 300 -3.75 11.30 23.53
C ALA A 300 -2.62 11.98 24.32
N GLY A 301 -2.65 11.80 25.64
CA GLY A 301 -1.48 11.92 26.49
C GLY A 301 -0.67 10.63 26.51
N GLU A 302 0.53 10.68 27.09
CA GLU A 302 1.51 9.58 27.10
C GLU A 302 0.95 8.26 27.64
N ALA A 303 0.06 8.32 28.61
CA ALA A 303 -0.60 7.15 29.21
C ALA A 303 -1.44 6.32 28.21
N ARG A 304 -1.90 6.92 27.10
CA ARG A 304 -2.73 6.21 26.10
C ARG A 304 -1.91 5.60 24.96
N TYR A 305 -0.66 6.02 24.75
CA TYR A 305 0.16 5.53 23.65
C TYR A 305 0.36 4.01 23.64
N PRO A 306 0.59 3.32 24.78
CA PRO A 306 0.72 1.86 24.78
C PRO A 306 -0.50 1.14 24.22
N GLY A 307 -1.72 1.54 24.63
CA GLY A 307 -2.97 0.97 24.10
C GLY A 307 -3.17 1.26 22.59
N LEU A 308 -2.86 2.48 22.14
CA LEU A 308 -2.97 2.86 20.72
C LEU A 308 -1.93 2.15 19.86
N ALA A 309 -0.71 1.96 20.35
CA ALA A 309 0.33 1.16 19.69
C ALA A 309 -0.12 -0.30 19.56
N THR A 310 -0.73 -0.85 20.60
CA THR A 310 -1.28 -2.22 20.60
C THR A 310 -2.38 -2.37 19.54
N LEU A 311 -3.30 -1.41 19.44
CA LEU A 311 -4.31 -1.39 18.38
C LEU A 311 -3.68 -1.43 16.99
N GLY A 312 -2.67 -0.61 16.74
CA GLY A 312 -1.94 -0.58 15.47
C GLY A 312 -1.26 -1.90 15.14
N VAL A 313 -0.60 -2.52 16.13
CA VAL A 313 0.06 -3.83 15.98
C VAL A 313 -0.97 -4.94 15.73
N MET A 314 -2.09 -4.98 16.46
CA MET A 314 -3.15 -5.97 16.24
C MET A 314 -3.73 -5.89 14.82
N MET A 315 -3.98 -4.68 14.31
CA MET A 315 -4.44 -4.51 12.93
C MET A 315 -3.38 -4.89 11.90
N THR A 316 -2.11 -4.66 12.20
CA THR A 316 -1.00 -5.11 11.35
C THR A 316 -0.91 -6.63 11.31
N LEU A 317 -1.13 -7.31 12.44
CA LEU A 317 -1.19 -8.78 12.50
C LEU A 317 -2.33 -9.37 11.66
N VAL A 318 -3.39 -8.61 11.41
CA VAL A 318 -4.46 -9.00 10.48
C VAL A 318 -4.10 -8.64 9.03
N ALA A 319 -3.62 -7.41 8.79
CA ALA A 319 -3.34 -6.91 7.45
C ALA A 319 -2.16 -7.64 6.78
N ALA A 320 -1.12 -8.00 7.53
CA ALA A 320 0.07 -8.62 6.96
C ALA A 320 -0.22 -10.03 6.38
N PRO A 321 -0.86 -10.97 7.09
CA PRO A 321 -1.24 -12.27 6.50
C PRO A 321 -2.16 -12.11 5.28
N LEU A 322 -3.14 -11.20 5.34
CA LEU A 322 -4.02 -10.91 4.20
C LEU A 322 -3.21 -10.41 2.99
N THR A 323 -2.25 -9.52 3.22
CA THR A 323 -1.38 -9.00 2.15
C THR A 323 -0.56 -10.12 1.52
N PHE A 324 0.06 -11.00 2.32
CA PHE A 324 0.82 -12.13 1.82
C PHE A 324 -0.06 -13.14 1.08
N PHE A 325 -1.27 -13.39 1.58
CA PHE A 325 -2.25 -14.26 0.92
C PHE A 325 -2.64 -13.72 -0.45
N PHE A 326 -3.03 -12.44 -0.55
CA PHE A 326 -3.40 -11.85 -1.84
C PHE A 326 -2.20 -11.73 -2.79
N LYS A 327 -1.01 -11.42 -2.29
CA LYS A 327 0.21 -11.44 -3.09
C LYS A 327 0.45 -12.82 -3.69
N TRP A 328 0.41 -13.87 -2.88
CA TRP A 328 0.56 -15.25 -3.34
C TRP A 328 -0.53 -15.64 -4.35
N LEU A 329 -1.79 -15.31 -4.05
CA LEU A 329 -2.93 -15.62 -4.91
C LEU A 329 -2.78 -14.98 -6.30
N LEU A 330 -2.50 -13.67 -6.35
CA LEU A 330 -2.33 -12.93 -7.59
C LEU A 330 -1.11 -13.40 -8.38
N GLN A 331 -0.02 -13.74 -7.72
CA GLN A 331 1.16 -14.30 -8.38
C GLN A 331 0.90 -15.69 -8.95
N LYS A 332 0.04 -16.51 -8.29
CA LYS A 332 -0.31 -17.85 -8.75
C LYS A 332 -1.32 -17.82 -9.91
N LEU A 333 -2.32 -16.94 -9.84
CA LEU A 333 -3.40 -16.84 -10.82
C LEU A 333 -3.07 -15.91 -11.98
N GLY A 334 -2.04 -15.07 -11.84
CA GLY A 334 -1.68 -14.08 -12.84
C GLY A 334 -1.16 -14.67 -14.15
N PRO A 335 -1.29 -13.94 -15.25
CA PRO A 335 -0.75 -14.33 -16.53
C PRO A 335 0.78 -14.45 -16.43
N LYS A 336 1.31 -15.56 -16.92
CA LYS A 336 2.75 -15.76 -17.08
C LYS A 336 3.17 -15.03 -18.36
N VAL A 337 3.72 -13.83 -18.20
CA VAL A 337 4.37 -13.13 -19.31
C VAL A 337 5.81 -13.66 -19.38
N ASN A 338 6.07 -14.51 -20.37
CA ASN A 338 7.43 -15.02 -20.68
C ASN A 338 8.21 -13.96 -21.44
#